data_dd2bd5cf0fe46de3231751c7297f83a5
#
_entry.id   dd2bd5cf0fe46de3231751c7297f83a5
#
_cell.length_a   1.000
_cell.length_b   1.000
_cell.length_c   1.000
_cell.angle_alpha   90.00
_cell.angle_beta   90.00
_cell.angle_gamma   90.00
#
_symmetry.space_group_name_H-M   'P 1'
#
loop_
_entity.id
_entity.type
_entity.pdbx_description
1 polymer ?
#
loop_
_entity_poly.entity_id
_entity_poly.type
_entity_poly.pdbx_seq_one_letter_code
_entity_poly.pdbx_strand_id
1 'polypeptide(L)'
;EAGVECLLLEGSRIGSGTVRHAMAQVTSQHGLIYSRLLETLGEEKARMYFEANELALRKYRELAASIDCDFEERSSYIYSRTDKECIEREVRAASLLGMKAEFCETPELPFDTAGAVRFPNQAQMNPVKFLYGLVKDIEKSDKVTIFEEMPVDDWINGTTWSGLYITIPKNIICTTHFP
;
A
#
# COMPACT_ATOMS: atom_id res chain seq x y z
N GLU A 1 2.22 -19.43 2.67
CA GLU A 1 2.55 -19.78 4.07
C GLU A 1 1.47 -20.67 4.72
N ALA A 2 0.19 -20.49 4.38
CA ALA A 2 -0.92 -21.28 4.95
C ALA A 2 -1.03 -22.72 4.40
N GLY A 3 -0.25 -23.09 3.41
CA GLY A 3 -0.25 -24.42 2.81
C GLY A 3 -1.52 -24.76 2.00
N VAL A 4 -2.30 -23.79 1.62
CA VAL A 4 -3.52 -23.94 0.80
C VAL A 4 -3.17 -23.94 -0.68
N GLU A 5 -3.76 -24.86 -1.45
CA GLU A 5 -3.69 -24.79 -2.92
C GLU A 5 -4.42 -23.55 -3.41
N CYS A 6 -3.76 -22.78 -4.29
CA CYS A 6 -4.26 -21.51 -4.79
C CYS A 6 -4.03 -21.40 -6.30
N LEU A 7 -5.05 -20.93 -7.00
CA LEU A 7 -4.98 -20.52 -8.39
C LEU A 7 -5.07 -19.00 -8.45
N LEU A 8 -4.05 -18.35 -9.02
CA LEU A 8 -4.03 -16.93 -9.26
C LEU A 8 -4.28 -16.67 -10.75
N LEU A 9 -5.33 -15.93 -11.05
CA LEU A 9 -5.69 -15.53 -12.41
C LEU A 9 -5.44 -14.03 -12.56
N GLU A 10 -4.55 -13.65 -13.46
CA GLU A 10 -4.25 -12.27 -13.83
C GLU A 10 -4.80 -12.01 -15.24
N GLY A 11 -5.64 -10.98 -15.39
CA GLY A 11 -6.30 -10.67 -16.65
C GLY A 11 -5.38 -10.23 -17.77
N SER A 12 -4.22 -9.72 -17.42
CA SER A 12 -3.16 -9.31 -18.35
C SER A 12 -1.85 -9.98 -17.98
N ARG A 13 -0.73 -9.26 -18.08
CA ARG A 13 0.57 -9.70 -17.54
C ARG A 13 0.82 -9.09 -16.18
N ILE A 14 1.41 -9.86 -15.29
CA ILE A 14 1.81 -9.39 -13.97
C ILE A 14 2.66 -8.11 -14.11
N GLY A 15 2.27 -7.10 -13.35
CA GLY A 15 2.95 -5.81 -13.36
C GLY A 15 2.65 -4.92 -14.58
N SER A 16 1.79 -5.31 -15.51
CA SER A 16 1.44 -4.48 -16.67
C SER A 16 0.47 -3.34 -16.35
N GLY A 17 -0.26 -3.44 -15.24
CA GLY A 17 -1.29 -2.49 -14.84
C GLY A 17 -0.78 -1.31 -14.01
N THR A 18 -1.56 -0.91 -13.02
CA THR A 18 -1.36 0.27 -12.16
C THR A 18 -0.01 0.30 -11.42
N VAL A 19 0.57 -0.87 -11.15
CA VAL A 19 1.86 -0.99 -10.45
C VAL A 19 2.99 -0.23 -11.16
N ARG A 20 2.99 -0.19 -12.51
CA ARG A 20 4.02 0.55 -13.28
C ARG A 20 3.94 2.06 -13.11
N HIS A 21 2.80 2.55 -12.69
CA HIS A 21 2.51 3.98 -12.53
C HIS A 21 2.43 4.39 -11.05
N ALA A 22 2.74 3.48 -10.14
CA ALA A 22 2.73 3.76 -8.71
C ALA A 22 3.85 4.72 -8.33
N MET A 23 3.59 5.57 -7.33
CA MET A 23 4.52 6.60 -6.86
C MET A 23 5.68 6.04 -6.02
N ALA A 24 5.86 4.74 -5.95
CA ALA A 24 6.94 4.08 -5.22
C ALA A 24 6.98 4.33 -3.69
N GLN A 25 6.01 5.03 -3.13
CA GLN A 25 5.95 5.34 -1.70
C GLN A 25 5.35 4.20 -0.91
N VAL A 26 5.98 3.86 0.22
CA VAL A 26 5.48 2.93 1.24
C VAL A 26 5.35 3.72 2.54
N THR A 27 4.14 4.15 2.84
CA THR A 27 3.91 5.11 3.92
C THR A 27 2.61 4.82 4.66
N SER A 28 2.60 5.08 5.96
CA SER A 28 1.39 5.12 6.81
C SER A 28 0.70 6.49 6.77
N GLN A 29 1.24 7.44 6.00
CA GLN A 29 0.76 8.78 5.85
C GLN A 29 0.16 8.98 4.45
N HIS A 30 -1.09 9.43 4.36
CA HIS A 30 -1.84 9.57 3.11
C HIS A 30 -2.50 10.96 3.01
N GLY A 31 -1.72 11.99 2.78
CA GLY A 31 -2.18 13.38 2.82
C GLY A 31 -2.40 13.87 4.27
N LEU A 32 -3.09 14.98 4.45
CA LEU A 32 -3.49 15.51 5.76
C LEU A 32 -4.75 14.79 6.25
N ILE A 33 -4.61 13.50 6.57
CA ILE A 33 -5.74 12.61 6.82
C ILE A 33 -6.07 12.46 8.31
N TYR A 34 -5.07 12.51 9.19
CA TYR A 34 -5.26 12.16 10.61
C TYR A 34 -6.12 13.17 11.34
N SER A 35 -5.96 14.46 11.06
CA SER A 35 -6.85 15.49 11.60
C SER A 35 -8.30 15.25 11.18
N ARG A 36 -8.53 14.94 9.91
CA ARG A 36 -9.86 14.62 9.39
C ARG A 36 -10.44 13.34 9.99
N LEU A 37 -9.64 12.28 10.14
CA LEU A 37 -10.11 11.03 10.74
C LEU A 37 -10.52 11.22 12.20
N LEU A 38 -9.77 12.00 12.98
CA LEU A 38 -10.13 12.35 14.36
C LEU A 38 -11.46 13.09 14.41
N GLU A 39 -11.66 14.08 13.54
CA GLU A 39 -12.88 14.89 13.49
C GLU A 39 -14.11 14.08 13.05
N THR A 40 -13.94 13.17 12.10
CA THR A 40 -15.09 12.47 11.47
C THR A 40 -15.39 11.10 12.07
N LEU A 41 -14.39 10.37 12.54
CA LEU A 41 -14.53 8.99 13.01
C LEU A 41 -14.21 8.82 14.51
N GLY A 42 -13.62 9.85 15.15
CA GLY A 42 -13.15 9.79 16.52
C GLY A 42 -11.80 9.08 16.68
N GLU A 43 -11.24 9.19 17.88
CA GLU A 43 -9.87 8.76 18.19
C GLU A 43 -9.67 7.25 18.00
N GLU A 44 -10.61 6.43 18.45
CA GLU A 44 -10.49 4.97 18.38
C GLU A 44 -10.30 4.48 16.93
N LYS A 45 -11.20 4.91 16.04
CA LYS A 45 -11.13 4.50 14.62
C LYS A 45 -9.94 5.11 13.88
N ALA A 46 -9.58 6.36 14.20
CA ALA A 46 -8.39 6.99 13.65
C ALA A 46 -7.11 6.25 14.09
N ARG A 47 -7.04 5.78 15.33
CA ARG A 47 -5.94 4.96 15.85
C ARG A 47 -5.88 3.60 15.16
N MET A 48 -7.01 2.91 15.00
CA MET A 48 -7.06 1.64 14.25
C MET A 48 -6.52 1.79 12.82
N TYR A 49 -6.88 2.89 12.14
CA TYR A 49 -6.36 3.19 10.81
C TYR A 49 -4.84 3.36 10.83
N PHE A 50 -4.31 4.15 11.75
CA PHE A 50 -2.88 4.35 11.91
C PHE A 50 -2.14 3.03 12.18
N GLU A 51 -2.59 2.26 13.18
CA GLU A 51 -1.97 0.99 13.57
C GLU A 51 -1.96 -0.04 12.43
N ALA A 52 -3.05 -0.13 11.66
CA ALA A 52 -3.14 -1.00 10.50
C ALA A 52 -2.12 -0.63 9.41
N ASN A 53 -1.94 0.67 9.13
CA ASN A 53 -0.96 1.13 8.16
C ASN A 53 0.49 0.94 8.64
N GLU A 54 0.76 1.14 9.93
CA GLU A 54 2.08 0.85 10.52
C GLU A 54 2.40 -0.65 10.48
N LEU A 55 1.39 -1.50 10.70
CA LEU A 55 1.55 -2.95 10.55
C LEU A 55 1.88 -3.32 9.09
N ALA A 56 1.17 -2.73 8.13
CA ALA A 56 1.43 -2.93 6.71
C ALA A 56 2.85 -2.47 6.33
N LEU A 57 3.28 -1.30 6.82
CA LEU A 57 4.62 -0.77 6.56
C LEU A 57 5.71 -1.71 7.11
N ARG A 58 5.53 -2.27 8.31
CA ARG A 58 6.43 -3.30 8.84
C ARG A 58 6.46 -4.55 7.95
N LYS A 59 5.29 -4.99 7.47
CA LYS A 59 5.21 -6.17 6.59
C LYS A 59 5.90 -5.93 5.24
N TYR A 60 5.80 -4.74 4.68
CA TYR A 60 6.57 -4.38 3.48
C TYR A 60 8.08 -4.45 3.72
N ARG A 61 8.59 -3.96 4.85
CA ARG A 61 10.02 -4.07 5.21
C ARG A 61 10.47 -5.53 5.31
N GLU A 62 9.68 -6.36 5.99
CA GLU A 62 9.98 -7.79 6.12
C GLU A 62 10.08 -8.48 4.76
N LEU A 63 9.11 -8.26 3.88
CA LEU A 63 9.09 -8.85 2.54
C LEU A 63 10.21 -8.32 1.67
N ALA A 64 10.46 -7.01 1.71
CA ALA A 64 11.52 -6.38 0.93
C ALA A 64 12.94 -6.80 1.35
N ALA A 65 13.13 -7.30 2.57
CA ALA A 65 14.44 -7.72 3.06
C ALA A 65 15.08 -8.84 2.24
N SER A 66 14.27 -9.65 1.54
CA SER A 66 14.73 -10.75 0.68
C SER A 66 14.62 -10.46 -0.82
N ILE A 67 14.10 -9.29 -1.19
CA ILE A 67 13.83 -8.90 -2.58
C ILE A 67 14.69 -7.68 -2.94
N ASP A 68 15.48 -7.78 -4.00
CA ASP A 68 16.21 -6.63 -4.56
C ASP A 68 15.23 -5.71 -5.32
N CYS A 69 14.61 -4.81 -4.56
CA CYS A 69 13.58 -3.88 -5.04
C CYS A 69 13.91 -2.41 -4.76
N ASP A 70 15.17 -2.08 -4.57
CA ASP A 70 15.62 -0.71 -4.25
C ASP A 70 14.88 -0.13 -3.02
N PHE A 71 14.64 -0.96 -2.01
CA PHE A 71 13.95 -0.52 -0.80
C PHE A 71 14.84 0.42 0.02
N GLU A 72 14.34 1.62 0.28
CA GLU A 72 15.05 2.64 1.04
C GLU A 72 14.15 3.23 2.13
N GLU A 73 14.66 3.34 3.35
CA GLU A 73 13.99 4.12 4.39
C GLU A 73 14.13 5.61 4.13
N ARG A 74 13.02 6.32 4.11
CA ARG A 74 12.94 7.77 3.88
C ARG A 74 11.89 8.38 4.78
N SER A 75 12.06 9.66 5.11
CA SER A 75 10.97 10.43 5.70
C SER A 75 9.99 10.85 4.61
N SER A 76 8.69 10.82 4.93
CA SER A 76 7.66 11.40 4.08
C SER A 76 7.33 12.81 4.56
N TYR A 77 7.05 13.71 3.63
CA TYR A 77 6.71 15.11 3.91
C TYR A 77 5.42 15.49 3.23
N ILE A 78 4.58 16.23 3.95
CA ILE A 78 3.48 17.00 3.33
C ILE A 78 3.70 18.45 3.68
N TYR A 79 3.63 19.31 2.71
CA TYR A 79 3.82 20.73 2.88
C TYR A 79 2.58 21.53 2.45
N SER A 80 2.47 22.73 2.99
CA SER A 80 1.57 23.77 2.48
C SER A 80 2.38 25.02 2.11
N ARG A 81 2.03 25.67 1.03
CA ARG A 81 2.68 26.92 0.63
C ARG A 81 2.10 28.12 1.35
N THR A 82 0.88 28.04 1.85
CA THR A 82 0.12 29.18 2.34
C THR A 82 -0.54 28.98 3.69
N ASP A 83 -0.81 27.74 4.10
CA ASP A 83 -1.58 27.41 5.29
C ASP A 83 -0.71 26.61 6.29
N LYS A 84 -0.11 27.32 7.24
CA LYS A 84 0.67 26.75 8.33
C LYS A 84 -0.22 26.00 9.33
N GLU A 85 -1.42 26.52 9.58
CA GLU A 85 -2.32 26.00 10.61
C GLU A 85 -2.81 24.58 10.27
N CYS A 86 -3.06 24.30 8.98
CA CYS A 86 -3.45 22.96 8.55
C CYS A 86 -2.34 21.93 8.80
N ILE A 87 -1.07 22.31 8.62
CA ILE A 87 0.09 21.46 8.92
C ILE A 87 0.23 21.22 10.42
N GLU A 88 0.15 22.28 11.23
CA GLU A 88 0.23 22.15 12.70
C GLU A 88 -0.91 21.29 13.26
N ARG A 89 -2.12 21.42 12.72
CA ARG A 89 -3.27 20.60 13.10
C ARG A 89 -3.01 19.12 12.80
N GLU A 90 -2.44 18.79 11.66
CA GLU A 90 -2.08 17.41 11.30
C GLU A 90 -0.99 16.85 12.21
N VAL A 91 0.04 17.64 12.54
CA VAL A 91 1.09 17.22 13.49
C VAL A 91 0.48 16.88 14.85
N ARG A 92 -0.42 17.75 15.37
CA ARG A 92 -1.11 17.49 16.65
C ARG A 92 -1.96 16.23 16.58
N ALA A 93 -2.69 16.05 15.50
CA ALA A 93 -3.57 14.90 15.27
C ALA A 93 -2.78 13.58 15.22
N ALA A 94 -1.73 13.55 14.41
CA ALA A 94 -0.86 12.37 14.28
C ALA A 94 -0.17 12.04 15.61
N SER A 95 0.33 13.06 16.33
CA SER A 95 0.97 12.88 17.63
C SER A 95 0.01 12.34 18.70
N LEU A 96 -1.25 12.79 18.71
CA LEU A 96 -2.29 12.28 19.61
C LEU A 96 -2.54 10.78 19.40
N LEU A 97 -2.46 10.33 18.16
CA LEU A 97 -2.61 8.91 17.81
C LEU A 97 -1.36 8.07 18.11
N GLY A 98 -0.25 8.69 18.52
CA GLY A 98 1.02 8.03 18.82
C GLY A 98 1.96 7.93 17.62
N MET A 99 1.65 8.58 16.50
CA MET A 99 2.50 8.65 15.34
C MET A 99 3.64 9.65 15.56
N LYS A 100 4.84 9.31 15.12
CA LYS A 100 5.95 10.28 15.11
C LYS A 100 5.73 11.26 13.94
N ALA A 101 5.28 12.45 14.27
CA ALA A 101 5.07 13.54 13.33
C ALA A 101 5.76 14.80 13.85
N GLU A 102 6.49 15.48 12.99
CA GLU A 102 7.28 16.65 13.34
C GLU A 102 6.91 17.82 12.41
N PHE A 103 6.73 19.02 13.01
CA PHE A 103 6.61 20.23 12.21
C PHE A 103 8.00 20.65 11.70
N CYS A 104 8.07 20.97 10.41
CA CYS A 104 9.27 21.44 9.74
C CYS A 104 8.97 22.80 9.06
N GLU A 105 9.69 23.85 9.43
CA GLU A 105 9.51 25.17 8.82
C GLU A 105 10.10 25.24 7.41
N THR A 106 11.26 24.64 7.21
CA THR A 106 12.01 24.69 5.97
C THR A 106 12.35 23.29 5.48
N PRO A 107 11.38 22.57 4.86
CA PRO A 107 11.73 21.34 4.18
C PRO A 107 12.71 21.64 3.04
N GLU A 108 13.57 20.68 2.70
CA GLU A 108 14.52 20.78 1.58
C GLU A 108 13.78 20.79 0.22
N LEU A 109 13.05 21.87 -0.04
CA LEU A 109 12.32 22.08 -1.28
C LEU A 109 12.88 23.30 -2.03
N PRO A 110 12.84 23.33 -3.37
CA PRO A 110 13.36 24.43 -4.17
C PRO A 110 12.43 25.67 -4.19
N PHE A 111 11.49 25.77 -3.26
CA PHE A 111 10.53 26.87 -3.14
C PHE A 111 10.10 27.04 -1.67
N ASP A 112 9.59 28.24 -1.35
CA ASP A 112 9.11 28.57 0.00
C ASP A 112 7.82 27.82 0.36
N THR A 113 7.71 27.45 1.62
CA THR A 113 6.53 26.83 2.22
C THR A 113 6.13 27.56 3.49
N ALA A 114 4.85 27.50 3.83
CA ALA A 114 4.36 27.94 5.13
C ALA A 114 4.72 26.93 6.26
N GLY A 115 5.10 25.73 5.89
CA GLY A 115 5.52 24.64 6.75
C GLY A 115 5.24 23.27 6.14
N ALA A 116 5.83 22.25 6.73
CA ALA A 116 5.60 20.85 6.38
C ALA A 116 5.43 20.01 7.65
N VAL A 117 4.72 18.89 7.52
CA VAL A 117 4.77 17.80 8.48
C VAL A 117 5.72 16.71 7.95
N ARG A 118 6.65 16.31 8.77
CA ARG A 118 7.59 15.22 8.53
C ARG A 118 7.15 13.98 9.27
N PHE A 119 7.06 12.87 8.55
CA PHE A 119 6.82 11.53 9.08
C PHE A 119 8.09 10.70 8.89
N PRO A 120 8.87 10.44 9.95
CA PRO A 120 10.06 9.59 9.86
C PRO A 120 9.67 8.11 9.66
N ASN A 121 10.67 7.28 9.34
CA ASN A 121 10.52 5.84 9.24
C ASN A 121 9.50 5.38 8.19
N GLN A 122 9.30 6.15 7.16
CA GLN A 122 8.58 5.73 5.96
C GLN A 122 9.57 5.08 4.98
N ALA A 123 9.13 4.68 3.80
CA ALA A 123 10.02 4.06 2.82
C ALA A 123 9.60 4.38 1.38
N GLN A 124 10.51 4.05 0.47
CA GLN A 124 10.25 3.96 -0.96
C GLN A 124 10.86 2.69 -1.52
N MET A 125 10.35 2.21 -2.64
CA MET A 125 10.89 1.04 -3.34
C MET A 125 10.49 1.05 -4.80
N ASN A 126 11.10 0.20 -5.62
CA ASN A 126 10.63 -0.07 -6.95
C ASN A 126 9.48 -1.09 -6.90
N PRO A 127 8.21 -0.69 -7.13
CA PRO A 127 7.07 -1.56 -6.95
C PRO A 127 7.03 -2.72 -7.96
N VAL A 128 7.59 -2.52 -9.16
CA VAL A 128 7.65 -3.57 -10.18
C VAL A 128 8.67 -4.65 -9.80
N LYS A 129 9.86 -4.24 -9.34
CA LYS A 129 10.88 -5.20 -8.84
C LYS A 129 10.34 -5.97 -7.63
N PHE A 130 9.67 -5.28 -6.70
CA PHE A 130 9.07 -5.89 -5.53
C PHE A 130 8.02 -6.94 -5.93
N LEU A 131 7.10 -6.60 -6.84
CA LEU A 131 6.08 -7.51 -7.34
C LEU A 131 6.70 -8.75 -7.99
N TYR A 132 7.68 -8.59 -8.89
CA TYR A 132 8.35 -9.73 -9.50
C TYR A 132 9.15 -10.57 -8.51
N GLY A 133 9.69 -9.97 -7.46
CA GLY A 133 10.32 -10.70 -6.35
C GLY A 133 9.32 -11.60 -5.64
N LEU A 134 8.13 -11.07 -5.31
CA LEU A 134 7.05 -11.84 -4.70
C LEU A 134 6.59 -12.99 -5.62
N VAL A 135 6.43 -12.74 -6.92
CA VAL A 135 6.06 -13.77 -7.89
C VAL A 135 7.08 -14.91 -7.89
N LYS A 136 8.38 -14.59 -7.96
CA LYS A 136 9.44 -15.60 -7.89
C LYS A 136 9.42 -16.43 -6.60
N ASP A 137 9.04 -15.82 -5.48
CA ASP A 137 8.92 -16.55 -4.22
C ASP A 137 7.67 -17.45 -4.20
N ILE A 138 6.58 -16.99 -4.80
CA ILE A 138 5.34 -17.77 -4.95
C ILE A 138 5.57 -18.98 -5.88
N GLU A 139 6.28 -18.80 -6.99
CA GLU A 139 6.60 -19.85 -7.97
C GLU A 139 7.47 -21.00 -7.40
N LYS A 140 8.14 -20.78 -6.28
CA LYS A 140 8.85 -21.85 -5.56
C LYS A 140 7.91 -22.83 -4.86
N SER A 141 6.62 -22.46 -4.71
CA SER A 141 5.61 -23.30 -4.08
C SER A 141 4.92 -24.18 -5.13
N ASP A 142 4.84 -25.47 -4.85
CA ASP A 142 4.07 -26.44 -5.64
C ASP A 142 2.54 -26.29 -5.47
N LYS A 143 2.11 -25.42 -4.56
CA LYS A 143 0.69 -25.21 -4.22
C LYS A 143 0.07 -23.99 -4.89
N VAL A 144 0.85 -23.18 -5.57
CA VAL A 144 0.34 -21.99 -6.23
C VAL A 144 0.59 -22.09 -7.73
N THR A 145 -0.47 -21.97 -8.50
CA THR A 145 -0.38 -21.89 -9.96
C THR A 145 -0.83 -20.50 -10.40
N ILE A 146 -0.02 -19.84 -11.23
CA ILE A 146 -0.30 -18.51 -11.76
C ILE A 146 -0.60 -18.61 -13.24
N PHE A 147 -1.69 -18.01 -13.68
CA PHE A 147 -2.01 -17.82 -15.09
C PHE A 147 -2.11 -16.34 -15.41
N GLU A 148 -1.38 -15.92 -16.42
CA GLU A 148 -1.47 -14.59 -17.02
C GLU A 148 -2.36 -14.62 -18.27
N GLU A 149 -2.82 -13.45 -18.70
CA GLU A 149 -3.72 -13.29 -19.86
C GLU A 149 -5.01 -14.11 -19.71
N MET A 150 -5.47 -14.27 -18.47
CA MET A 150 -6.65 -15.04 -18.08
C MET A 150 -7.65 -14.14 -17.33
N PRO A 151 -8.32 -13.22 -18.04
CA PRO A 151 -9.36 -12.40 -17.42
C PRO A 151 -10.50 -13.29 -16.94
N VAL A 152 -10.99 -13.01 -15.74
CA VAL A 152 -12.22 -13.63 -15.23
C VAL A 152 -13.39 -12.82 -15.76
N ASP A 153 -14.17 -13.43 -16.66
CA ASP A 153 -15.30 -12.79 -17.33
C ASP A 153 -16.53 -12.78 -16.45
N ASP A 154 -16.70 -13.82 -15.63
CA ASP A 154 -17.85 -13.96 -14.74
C ASP A 154 -17.55 -14.91 -13.56
N TRP A 155 -18.31 -14.76 -12.46
CA TRP A 155 -18.34 -15.72 -11.36
C TRP A 155 -19.78 -15.92 -10.87
N ILE A 156 -20.34 -17.06 -11.16
CA ILE A 156 -21.72 -17.42 -10.81
C ILE A 156 -21.70 -18.71 -9.98
N ASN A 157 -22.39 -18.69 -8.84
CA ASN A 157 -22.59 -19.89 -8.01
C ASN A 157 -21.28 -20.60 -7.61
N GLY A 158 -20.25 -19.84 -7.28
CA GLY A 158 -18.94 -20.40 -6.89
C GLY A 158 -18.10 -20.93 -8.05
N THR A 159 -18.47 -20.65 -9.28
CA THR A 159 -17.76 -21.00 -10.49
C THR A 159 -17.19 -19.75 -11.13
N THR A 160 -15.92 -19.77 -11.54
CA THR A 160 -15.31 -18.69 -12.31
C THR A 160 -15.09 -19.10 -13.76
N TRP A 161 -15.32 -18.16 -14.67
CA TRP A 161 -15.20 -18.34 -16.12
C TRP A 161 -14.09 -17.44 -16.66
N SER A 162 -13.21 -18.00 -17.46
CA SER A 162 -12.19 -17.26 -18.20
C SER A 162 -12.13 -17.83 -19.61
N GLY A 163 -12.79 -17.18 -20.55
CA GLY A 163 -12.97 -17.70 -21.90
C GLY A 163 -13.60 -19.09 -21.92
N LEU A 164 -12.82 -20.09 -22.36
CA LEU A 164 -13.27 -21.50 -22.39
C LEU A 164 -12.93 -22.29 -21.11
N TYR A 165 -12.26 -21.68 -20.16
CA TYR A 165 -11.84 -22.33 -18.92
C TYR A 165 -12.82 -22.08 -17.80
N ILE A 166 -13.05 -23.11 -16.99
CA ILE A 166 -13.96 -23.07 -15.84
C ILE A 166 -13.19 -23.58 -14.64
N THR A 167 -13.27 -22.84 -13.53
CA THR A 167 -12.76 -23.31 -12.24
C THR A 167 -13.88 -23.32 -11.19
N ILE A 168 -13.83 -24.31 -10.30
CA ILE A 168 -14.80 -24.46 -9.21
C ILE A 168 -14.02 -24.44 -7.89
N PRO A 169 -13.64 -23.24 -7.41
CA PRO A 169 -12.88 -23.10 -6.18
C PRO A 169 -13.78 -23.23 -4.95
N LYS A 170 -13.20 -23.62 -3.81
CA LYS A 170 -13.90 -23.58 -2.51
C LYS A 170 -14.15 -22.15 -2.04
N ASN A 171 -13.21 -21.27 -2.33
CA ASN A 171 -13.26 -19.85 -1.97
C ASN A 171 -12.70 -19.00 -3.13
N ILE A 172 -13.28 -17.84 -3.34
CA ILE A 172 -12.83 -16.83 -4.30
C ILE A 172 -12.41 -15.60 -3.52
N ILE A 173 -11.22 -15.10 -3.82
CA ILE A 173 -10.69 -13.85 -3.28
C ILE A 173 -10.52 -12.89 -4.45
N CYS A 174 -11.37 -11.87 -4.53
CA CYS A 174 -11.25 -10.81 -5.51
C CYS A 174 -10.26 -9.76 -5.01
N THR A 175 -9.17 -9.58 -5.76
CA THR A 175 -8.14 -8.57 -5.49
C THR A 175 -8.12 -7.47 -6.55
N THR A 176 -9.16 -7.42 -7.38
CA THR A 176 -9.39 -6.36 -8.36
C THR A 176 -9.77 -5.07 -7.66
N HIS A 177 -9.43 -3.93 -8.24
CA HIS A 177 -9.70 -2.61 -7.64
C HIS A 177 -11.20 -2.35 -7.50
N PHE A 178 -11.97 -2.71 -8.55
CA PHE A 178 -13.43 -2.74 -8.57
C PHE A 178 -13.86 -4.09 -9.17
N PRO A 179 -14.53 -4.94 -8.40
CA PRO A 179 -15.08 -6.19 -8.89
C PRO A 179 -16.31 -5.97 -9.76
#